data_a3d45766675c13d8fc08905905011e4c
#
_entry.id   a3d45766675c13d8fc08905905011e4c
#
_cell.length_a   1.000
_cell.length_b   1.000
_cell.length_c   1.000
_cell.angle_alpha   90.00
_cell.angle_beta   90.00
_cell.angle_gamma   90.00
#
_symmetry.space_group_name_H-M   'P 1'
#
loop_
_entity.id
_entity.type
_entity.pdbx_description
1 polymer ?
#
loop_
_entity_poly.entity_id
_entity_poly.type
_entity_poly.pdbx_seq_one_letter_code
_entity_poly.pdbx_strand_id
1 'polypeptide(L)'
;KKEQWFDYIDEEFKRREEGFWFMNNGKPTYITGTHYMYLQWSKIDVGAPDYREANRLFFIFWEACKADHRSYGMCYLKNRRSGFSFMSSAETVNLATLASDSRFGILSKTGADAKKMFTDKVVPISLNYPFFFKPIQDGMDRPKSELAYRVPAKKFTRKKMREREEQDDMEGLDTTIDWKNTGDNSYDGEKLSLLVHDESGKWERPDNIKNNWRVTKTCLRLGSRVVGKCMMGSTSNALDKGGDNFKNLYYNSDVTKRNRNGQTKSGLYSFFIPMEWNYEG
;
A
#
# COMPACT_ATOMS: atom_id res chain seq x y z
N LYS A 1 -15.13 -30.47 -13.48
CA LYS A 1 -15.09 -29.01 -13.80
C LYS A 1 -15.20 -28.09 -12.55
N LYS A 2 -16.07 -28.40 -11.54
CA LYS A 2 -16.16 -27.62 -10.31
C LYS A 2 -14.91 -27.76 -9.44
N GLU A 3 -14.41 -28.98 -9.25
CA GLU A 3 -13.18 -29.26 -8.48
C GLU A 3 -11.98 -28.50 -9.04
N GLN A 4 -11.80 -28.48 -10.35
CA GLN A 4 -10.71 -27.73 -11.01
C GLN A 4 -10.74 -26.21 -10.74
N TRP A 5 -11.93 -25.63 -10.52
CA TRP A 5 -12.05 -24.23 -10.14
C TRP A 5 -11.65 -23.97 -8.70
N PHE A 6 -11.97 -24.87 -7.78
CA PHE A 6 -11.55 -24.75 -6.38
C PHE A 6 -10.03 -24.89 -6.27
N ASP A 7 -9.44 -25.90 -6.92
CA ASP A 7 -7.98 -26.08 -6.96
C ASP A 7 -7.26 -24.85 -7.50
N TYR A 8 -7.81 -24.26 -8.57
CA TYR A 8 -7.24 -23.02 -9.14
C TYR A 8 -7.33 -21.84 -8.16
N ILE A 9 -8.48 -21.64 -7.49
CA ILE A 9 -8.66 -20.56 -6.53
C ILE A 9 -7.72 -20.76 -5.35
N ASP A 10 -7.63 -21.96 -4.80
CA ASP A 10 -6.74 -22.28 -3.69
C ASP A 10 -5.27 -22.01 -4.05
N GLU A 11 -4.86 -22.39 -5.26
CA GLU A 11 -3.50 -22.10 -5.75
C GLU A 11 -3.25 -20.58 -5.88
N GLU A 12 -4.23 -19.78 -6.33
CA GLU A 12 -4.12 -18.33 -6.40
C GLU A 12 -4.00 -17.67 -5.01
N PHE A 13 -4.75 -18.16 -4.01
CA PHE A 13 -4.59 -17.72 -2.62
C PHE A 13 -3.22 -18.10 -2.08
N LYS A 14 -2.74 -19.29 -2.36
CA LYS A 14 -1.40 -19.75 -1.97
C LYS A 14 -0.30 -18.86 -2.58
N ARG A 15 -0.37 -18.56 -3.88
CA ARG A 15 0.58 -17.65 -4.56
C ARG A 15 0.54 -16.25 -3.97
N ARG A 16 -0.63 -15.77 -3.59
CA ARG A 16 -0.81 -14.49 -2.92
C ARG A 16 -0.13 -14.43 -1.55
N GLU A 17 -0.14 -15.54 -0.81
CA GLU A 17 0.44 -15.63 0.53
C GLU A 17 1.93 -15.99 0.50
N GLU A 18 2.29 -17.05 -0.20
CA GLU A 18 3.63 -17.64 -0.19
C GLU A 18 4.56 -17.08 -1.27
N GLY A 19 4.02 -16.41 -2.30
CA GLY A 19 4.76 -16.00 -3.48
C GLY A 19 4.80 -17.07 -4.56
N PHE A 20 5.64 -16.84 -5.57
CA PHE A 20 5.67 -17.66 -6.77
C PHE A 20 7.10 -17.83 -7.29
N TRP A 21 7.40 -19.07 -7.75
CA TRP A 21 8.64 -19.40 -8.42
C TRP A 21 8.41 -19.58 -9.92
N PHE A 22 9.25 -19.00 -10.73
CA PHE A 22 9.24 -19.17 -12.18
C PHE A 22 10.65 -19.19 -12.76
N MET A 23 10.78 -19.61 -14.01
CA MET A 23 12.04 -19.59 -14.72
C MET A 23 12.19 -18.25 -15.46
N ASN A 24 13.15 -17.43 -15.05
CA ASN A 24 13.50 -16.17 -15.70
C ASN A 24 14.84 -16.35 -16.43
N ASN A 25 14.84 -16.35 -17.76
CA ASN A 25 16.04 -16.56 -18.59
C ASN A 25 16.89 -17.76 -18.12
N GLY A 26 16.25 -18.88 -17.84
CA GLY A 26 16.91 -20.12 -17.40
C GLY A 26 17.32 -20.16 -15.93
N LYS A 27 16.98 -19.13 -15.12
CA LYS A 27 17.28 -19.06 -13.68
C LYS A 27 16.00 -19.16 -12.85
N PRO A 28 15.93 -20.07 -11.85
CA PRO A 28 14.83 -20.06 -10.90
C PRO A 28 14.75 -18.72 -10.18
N THR A 29 13.61 -18.07 -10.27
CA THR A 29 13.38 -16.73 -9.69
C THR A 29 12.15 -16.75 -8.82
N TYR A 30 12.32 -16.28 -7.58
CA TYR A 30 11.23 -16.11 -6.61
C TYR A 30 10.72 -14.68 -6.64
N ILE A 31 9.40 -14.53 -6.60
CA ILE A 31 8.71 -13.27 -6.33
C ILE A 31 7.79 -13.42 -5.13
N THR A 32 7.68 -12.35 -4.33
CA THR A 32 6.80 -12.32 -3.15
C THR A 32 5.32 -12.37 -3.56
N GLY A 33 4.44 -12.72 -2.62
CA GLY A 33 3.00 -12.73 -2.89
C GLY A 33 2.47 -11.36 -3.35
N THR A 34 2.95 -10.27 -2.74
CA THR A 34 2.60 -8.90 -3.19
C THR A 34 3.07 -8.63 -4.62
N HIS A 35 4.29 -9.07 -4.97
CA HIS A 35 4.81 -8.91 -6.33
C HIS A 35 4.01 -9.76 -7.33
N TYR A 36 3.63 -10.99 -6.94
CA TYR A 36 2.73 -11.82 -7.75
C TYR A 36 1.40 -11.11 -8.01
N MET A 37 0.76 -10.57 -6.97
CA MET A 37 -0.49 -9.81 -7.11
C MET A 37 -0.33 -8.57 -7.98
N TYR A 38 0.82 -7.89 -7.89
CA TYR A 38 1.13 -6.75 -8.75
C TYR A 38 1.22 -7.16 -10.23
N LEU A 39 1.96 -8.21 -10.54
CA LEU A 39 2.15 -8.67 -11.93
C LEU A 39 0.90 -9.27 -12.54
N GLN A 40 0.20 -10.12 -11.79
CA GLN A 40 -0.90 -10.93 -12.31
C GLN A 40 -2.25 -10.20 -12.28
N TRP A 41 -2.52 -9.43 -11.23
CA TRP A 41 -3.87 -8.93 -10.96
C TRP A 41 -3.98 -7.41 -10.92
N SER A 42 -2.87 -6.68 -10.93
CA SER A 42 -2.92 -5.22 -10.99
C SER A 42 -3.03 -4.73 -12.44
N LYS A 43 -3.64 -3.57 -12.57
CA LYS A 43 -3.75 -2.84 -13.84
C LYS A 43 -2.99 -1.53 -13.73
N ILE A 44 -2.12 -1.28 -14.70
CA ILE A 44 -1.41 0.00 -14.87
C ILE A 44 -1.89 0.70 -16.14
N ASP A 45 -1.37 1.90 -16.44
CA ASP A 45 -1.83 2.72 -17.58
C ASP A 45 -1.74 2.00 -18.93
N VAL A 46 -0.76 1.09 -19.08
CA VAL A 46 -0.51 0.35 -20.33
C VAL A 46 -1.01 -1.12 -20.29
N GLY A 47 -1.79 -1.49 -19.29
CA GLY A 47 -2.29 -2.86 -19.11
C GLY A 47 -1.72 -3.57 -17.90
N ALA A 48 -1.22 -4.79 -18.05
CA ALA A 48 -0.52 -5.50 -16.98
C ALA A 48 0.90 -4.98 -16.82
N PRO A 49 1.45 -4.94 -15.57
CA PRO A 49 2.85 -4.59 -15.37
C PRO A 49 3.79 -5.70 -15.87
N ASP A 50 4.95 -5.29 -16.36
CA ASP A 50 6.02 -6.20 -16.71
C ASP A 50 6.90 -6.53 -15.50
N TYR A 51 7.53 -7.72 -15.53
CA TYR A 51 8.54 -8.09 -14.55
C TYR A 51 9.78 -7.21 -14.70
N ARG A 52 10.29 -6.73 -13.56
CA ARG A 52 11.58 -6.03 -13.47
C ARG A 52 12.31 -6.48 -12.21
N GLU A 53 13.60 -6.74 -12.32
CA GLU A 53 14.41 -7.15 -11.16
C GLU A 53 14.43 -6.09 -10.06
N ALA A 54 14.46 -4.80 -10.43
CA ALA A 54 14.36 -3.70 -9.48
C ALA A 54 13.06 -3.76 -8.65
N ASN A 55 11.93 -4.11 -9.27
CA ASN A 55 10.65 -4.28 -8.57
C ASN A 55 10.68 -5.50 -7.66
N ARG A 56 11.34 -6.59 -8.07
CA ARG A 56 11.52 -7.78 -7.22
C ARG A 56 12.28 -7.45 -5.95
N LEU A 57 13.37 -6.73 -6.04
CA LEU A 57 14.14 -6.26 -4.89
C LEU A 57 13.32 -5.33 -3.99
N PHE A 58 12.54 -4.44 -4.57
CA PHE A 58 11.61 -3.57 -3.84
C PHE A 58 10.61 -4.37 -3.01
N PHE A 59 9.94 -5.35 -3.60
CA PHE A 59 8.96 -6.16 -2.90
C PHE A 59 9.57 -7.08 -1.86
N ILE A 60 10.76 -7.65 -2.10
CA ILE A 60 11.50 -8.43 -1.10
C ILE A 60 11.86 -7.55 0.12
N PHE A 61 12.37 -6.35 -0.13
CA PHE A 61 12.68 -5.40 0.94
C PHE A 61 11.42 -4.99 1.71
N TRP A 62 10.32 -4.79 1.02
CA TRP A 62 9.04 -4.49 1.65
C TRP A 62 8.53 -5.63 2.54
N GLU A 63 8.64 -6.87 2.11
CA GLU A 63 8.29 -8.02 2.95
C GLU A 63 9.17 -8.08 4.22
N ALA A 64 10.45 -7.79 4.11
CA ALA A 64 11.33 -7.69 5.27
C ALA A 64 10.89 -6.57 6.24
N CYS A 65 10.46 -5.43 5.71
CA CYS A 65 9.89 -4.34 6.52
C CYS A 65 8.59 -4.75 7.23
N LYS A 66 7.72 -5.51 6.57
CA LYS A 66 6.47 -6.00 7.17
C LYS A 66 6.74 -7.03 8.27
N ALA A 67 7.67 -7.94 8.05
CA ALA A 67 8.03 -9.00 8.98
C ALA A 67 8.73 -8.48 10.25
N ASP A 68 9.50 -7.41 10.17
CA ASP A 68 10.17 -6.84 11.33
C ASP A 68 9.21 -5.96 12.16
N HIS A 69 8.85 -6.45 13.36
CA HIS A 69 7.97 -5.73 14.28
C HIS A 69 8.53 -4.39 14.79
N ARG A 70 9.83 -4.13 14.60
CA ARG A 70 10.50 -2.88 14.98
C ARG A 70 10.38 -1.81 13.87
N SER A 71 10.14 -2.24 12.63
CA SER A 71 10.04 -1.37 11.47
C SER A 71 8.67 -0.72 11.37
N TYR A 72 8.62 0.57 11.10
CA TYR A 72 7.42 1.28 10.67
C TYR A 72 7.22 1.24 9.14
N GLY A 73 8.09 0.57 8.41
CA GLY A 73 8.02 0.45 6.96
C GLY A 73 9.28 0.96 6.26
N MET A 74 9.13 1.38 5.02
CA MET A 74 10.24 1.78 4.16
C MET A 74 10.28 3.28 3.88
N CYS A 75 11.50 3.80 3.67
CA CYS A 75 11.77 5.12 3.12
C CYS A 75 12.58 4.94 1.82
N TYR A 76 11.89 5.01 0.69
CA TYR A 76 12.46 4.70 -0.63
C TYR A 76 12.89 5.96 -1.37
N LEU A 77 14.19 6.13 -1.57
CA LEU A 77 14.72 7.11 -2.50
C LEU A 77 14.65 6.49 -3.91
N LYS A 78 13.66 6.92 -4.67
CA LYS A 78 13.33 6.32 -5.98
C LYS A 78 13.83 7.14 -7.15
N ASN A 79 14.04 6.47 -8.26
CA ASN A 79 14.20 7.09 -9.56
C ASN A 79 12.86 7.53 -10.15
N ARG A 80 12.88 8.45 -11.09
CA ARG A 80 11.70 8.78 -11.89
C ARG A 80 11.25 7.53 -12.65
N ARG A 81 9.91 7.36 -12.75
CA ARG A 81 9.28 6.23 -13.45
C ARG A 81 9.61 4.83 -12.87
N SER A 82 10.02 4.77 -11.60
CA SER A 82 10.27 3.49 -10.92
C SER A 82 9.03 2.61 -10.72
N GLY A 83 7.82 3.12 -10.99
CA GLY A 83 6.58 2.39 -10.76
C GLY A 83 6.06 2.44 -9.32
N PHE A 84 6.72 3.16 -8.40
CA PHE A 84 6.39 3.17 -6.97
C PHE A 84 4.90 3.45 -6.68
N SER A 85 4.31 4.44 -7.35
CA SER A 85 2.89 4.80 -7.12
C SER A 85 1.94 3.65 -7.49
N PHE A 86 2.25 2.84 -8.51
CA PHE A 86 1.48 1.64 -8.84
C PHE A 86 1.77 0.48 -7.90
N MET A 87 3.03 0.23 -7.55
CA MET A 87 3.41 -0.84 -6.62
C MET A 87 2.81 -0.61 -5.23
N SER A 88 2.84 0.62 -4.72
CA SER A 88 2.23 0.96 -3.43
C SER A 88 0.70 0.94 -3.47
N SER A 89 0.07 1.31 -4.59
CA SER A 89 -1.37 1.16 -4.79
C SER A 89 -1.78 -0.31 -4.83
N ALA A 90 -0.99 -1.16 -5.50
CA ALA A 90 -1.22 -2.60 -5.54
C ALA A 90 -1.15 -3.24 -4.16
N GLU A 91 -0.14 -2.88 -3.35
CA GLU A 91 -0.04 -3.37 -1.97
C GLU A 91 -1.18 -2.85 -1.09
N THR A 92 -1.61 -1.60 -1.29
CA THR A 92 -2.77 -1.06 -0.56
C THR A 92 -4.02 -1.90 -0.81
N VAL A 93 -4.34 -2.22 -2.07
CA VAL A 93 -5.48 -3.07 -2.41
C VAL A 93 -5.26 -4.50 -1.93
N ASN A 94 -4.05 -5.04 -2.08
CA ASN A 94 -3.71 -6.37 -1.63
C ASN A 94 -3.99 -6.55 -0.13
N LEU A 95 -3.47 -5.68 0.70
CA LEU A 95 -3.68 -5.75 2.15
C LEU A 95 -5.12 -5.44 2.56
N ALA A 96 -5.75 -4.43 1.95
CA ALA A 96 -7.11 -4.03 2.30
C ALA A 96 -8.15 -5.11 1.98
N THR A 97 -7.92 -5.94 0.98
CA THR A 97 -8.82 -7.07 0.64
C THR A 97 -8.63 -8.30 1.52
N LEU A 98 -7.66 -8.28 2.44
CA LEU A 98 -7.38 -9.35 3.41
C LEU A 98 -7.61 -8.93 4.87
N ALA A 99 -7.61 -7.63 5.15
CA ALA A 99 -7.65 -7.10 6.51
C ALA A 99 -9.08 -6.77 6.95
N SER A 100 -9.44 -7.13 8.18
CA SER A 100 -10.68 -6.72 8.83
C SER A 100 -10.44 -5.51 9.73
N ASP A 101 -11.47 -4.67 9.92
CA ASP A 101 -11.47 -3.50 10.81
C ASP A 101 -10.25 -2.58 10.61
N SER A 102 -9.87 -2.38 9.36
CA SER A 102 -8.61 -1.73 9.01
C SER A 102 -8.81 -0.48 8.16
N ARG A 103 -7.89 0.45 8.28
CA ARG A 103 -7.86 1.67 7.48
C ARG A 103 -6.53 1.83 6.78
N PHE A 104 -6.62 2.21 5.50
CA PHE A 104 -5.49 2.42 4.60
C PHE A 104 -5.54 3.86 4.09
N GLY A 105 -4.48 4.61 4.30
CA GLY A 105 -4.42 6.02 3.99
C GLY A 105 -3.42 6.35 2.89
N ILE A 106 -3.71 7.37 2.09
CA ILE A 106 -2.85 7.86 1.02
C ILE A 106 -2.60 9.35 1.19
N LEU A 107 -1.32 9.71 1.21
CA LEU A 107 -0.84 11.07 1.11
C LEU A 107 0.10 11.19 -0.10
N SER A 108 0.15 12.37 -0.69
CA SER A 108 1.10 12.70 -1.75
C SER A 108 1.60 14.13 -1.57
N LYS A 109 2.33 14.68 -2.52
CA LYS A 109 2.82 16.07 -2.45
C LYS A 109 1.68 17.10 -2.33
N THR A 110 0.51 16.81 -2.92
CA THR A 110 -0.73 17.61 -2.77
C THR A 110 -1.94 16.70 -2.61
N GLY A 111 -3.06 17.23 -2.09
CA GLY A 111 -4.32 16.50 -2.00
C GLY A 111 -4.85 16.09 -3.38
N ALA A 112 -4.66 16.91 -4.41
CA ALA A 112 -5.03 16.58 -5.79
C ALA A 112 -4.25 15.36 -6.32
N ASP A 113 -2.95 15.28 -6.03
CA ASP A 113 -2.13 14.12 -6.42
C ASP A 113 -2.51 12.87 -5.63
N ALA A 114 -2.82 12.99 -4.33
CA ALA A 114 -3.32 11.88 -3.52
C ALA A 114 -4.65 11.35 -4.06
N LYS A 115 -5.59 12.26 -4.37
CA LYS A 115 -6.87 11.91 -5.02
C LYS A 115 -6.65 11.22 -6.35
N LYS A 116 -5.77 11.75 -7.20
CA LYS A 116 -5.45 11.17 -8.50
C LYS A 116 -4.85 9.77 -8.36
N MET A 117 -3.95 9.56 -7.40
CA MET A 117 -3.42 8.23 -7.10
C MET A 117 -4.54 7.25 -6.70
N PHE A 118 -5.45 7.69 -5.86
CA PHE A 118 -6.61 6.89 -5.44
C PHE A 118 -7.51 6.54 -6.62
N THR A 119 -7.98 7.54 -7.41
CA THR A 119 -8.93 7.33 -8.50
C THR A 119 -8.35 6.61 -9.71
N ASP A 120 -7.08 6.86 -10.03
CA ASP A 120 -6.47 6.39 -11.28
C ASP A 120 -5.63 5.11 -11.08
N LYS A 121 -5.30 4.74 -9.84
CA LYS A 121 -4.48 3.55 -9.55
C LYS A 121 -5.18 2.59 -8.59
N VAL A 122 -5.53 3.02 -7.38
CA VAL A 122 -6.14 2.13 -6.37
C VAL A 122 -7.46 1.57 -6.84
N VAL A 123 -8.38 2.42 -7.28
CA VAL A 123 -9.71 1.99 -7.72
C VAL A 123 -9.63 1.07 -8.95
N PRO A 124 -8.87 1.37 -10.02
CA PRO A 124 -8.73 0.45 -11.15
C PRO A 124 -8.10 -0.90 -10.79
N ILE A 125 -7.13 -0.94 -9.87
CA ILE A 125 -6.53 -2.19 -9.40
C ILE A 125 -7.59 -3.03 -8.67
N SER A 126 -8.36 -2.42 -7.76
CA SER A 126 -9.45 -3.11 -7.06
C SER A 126 -10.50 -3.67 -8.03
N LEU A 127 -10.87 -2.91 -9.06
CA LEU A 127 -11.82 -3.37 -10.09
C LEU A 127 -11.29 -4.51 -10.93
N ASN A 128 -9.97 -4.58 -11.12
CA ASN A 128 -9.33 -5.63 -11.93
C ASN A 128 -9.20 -6.97 -11.19
N TYR A 129 -9.34 -7.01 -9.87
CA TYR A 129 -9.29 -8.26 -9.13
C TYR A 129 -10.39 -9.23 -9.57
N PRO A 130 -10.13 -10.54 -9.65
CA PRO A 130 -11.15 -11.54 -9.92
C PRO A 130 -12.15 -11.62 -8.74
N PHE A 131 -13.32 -12.16 -9.01
CA PHE A 131 -14.42 -12.23 -8.04
C PHE A 131 -14.02 -12.88 -6.71
N PHE A 132 -13.16 -13.89 -6.74
CA PHE A 132 -12.72 -14.62 -5.56
C PHE A 132 -11.74 -13.86 -4.66
N PHE A 133 -11.17 -12.76 -5.14
CA PHE A 133 -10.36 -11.83 -4.33
C PHE A 133 -11.11 -10.57 -3.93
N LYS A 134 -12.33 -10.35 -4.45
CA LYS A 134 -13.11 -9.15 -4.16
C LYS A 134 -13.96 -9.33 -2.90
N PRO A 135 -13.71 -8.54 -1.84
CA PRO A 135 -14.64 -8.44 -0.74
C PRO A 135 -15.94 -7.73 -1.16
N ILE A 136 -16.95 -7.81 -0.30
CA ILE A 136 -18.18 -7.03 -0.46
C ILE A 136 -17.80 -5.56 -0.38
N GLN A 137 -18.24 -4.78 -1.36
CA GLN A 137 -17.98 -3.33 -1.47
C GLN A 137 -19.26 -2.55 -1.24
N ASP A 138 -19.18 -1.51 -0.42
CA ASP A 138 -20.24 -0.52 -0.23
C ASP A 138 -20.01 0.69 -1.14
N GLY A 139 -21.09 1.23 -1.68
CA GLY A 139 -21.05 2.44 -2.52
C GLY A 139 -20.87 2.17 -4.01
N MET A 140 -20.31 3.15 -4.70
CA MET A 140 -20.12 3.12 -6.15
C MET A 140 -18.91 2.27 -6.54
N ASP A 141 -18.96 1.64 -7.72
CA ASP A 141 -17.82 0.89 -8.28
C ASP A 141 -16.56 1.74 -8.45
N ARG A 142 -16.74 3.03 -8.74
CA ARG A 142 -15.66 4.01 -8.93
C ARG A 142 -15.76 5.17 -7.94
N PRO A 143 -15.43 4.94 -6.68
CA PRO A 143 -15.48 6.00 -5.66
C PRO A 143 -14.39 7.06 -5.91
N LYS A 144 -14.63 8.29 -5.43
CA LYS A 144 -13.70 9.42 -5.59
C LYS A 144 -12.96 9.80 -4.30
N SER A 145 -13.44 9.32 -3.15
CA SER A 145 -12.90 9.71 -1.84
C SER A 145 -12.56 8.54 -0.93
N GLU A 146 -13.39 7.51 -0.90
CA GLU A 146 -13.23 6.34 -0.05
C GLU A 146 -13.69 5.09 -0.79
N LEU A 147 -12.89 4.02 -0.72
CA LEU A 147 -13.24 2.68 -1.13
C LEU A 147 -13.50 1.87 0.14
N ALA A 148 -14.73 1.39 0.32
CA ALA A 148 -15.14 0.70 1.54
C ALA A 148 -15.51 -0.75 1.25
N TYR A 149 -14.81 -1.68 1.91
CA TYR A 149 -15.10 -3.10 1.89
C TYR A 149 -15.92 -3.46 3.12
N ARG A 150 -17.22 -3.21 3.05
CA ARG A 150 -18.19 -3.50 4.10
C ARG A 150 -19.53 -3.86 3.50
N VAL A 151 -20.39 -4.47 4.29
CA VAL A 151 -21.78 -4.73 3.89
C VAL A 151 -22.52 -3.39 3.79
N PRO A 152 -23.19 -3.08 2.66
CA PRO A 152 -23.94 -1.84 2.51
C PRO A 152 -25.02 -1.69 3.57
N ALA A 153 -25.13 -0.50 4.17
CA ALA A 153 -26.20 -0.18 5.10
C ALA A 153 -27.57 -0.24 4.40
N LYS A 154 -28.45 -1.11 4.86
CA LYS A 154 -29.80 -1.27 4.30
C LYS A 154 -30.65 -0.03 4.60
N LYS A 155 -31.16 0.65 3.58
CA LYS A 155 -32.29 1.59 3.75
C LYS A 155 -33.55 0.77 4.07
N PHE A 156 -34.08 0.95 5.26
CA PHE A 156 -35.29 0.27 5.73
C PHE A 156 -36.50 0.61 4.87
N THR A 157 -37.01 -0.36 4.11
CA THR A 157 -38.37 -0.34 3.59
C THR A 157 -39.09 -1.56 4.15
N ARG A 158 -40.33 -1.36 4.65
CA ARG A 158 -41.17 -2.39 5.29
C ARG A 158 -41.31 -3.71 4.49
N LYS A 159 -41.02 -3.70 3.19
CA LYS A 159 -41.11 -4.87 2.30
C LYS A 159 -39.95 -5.85 2.42
N LYS A 160 -38.82 -5.45 2.99
CA LYS A 160 -37.56 -6.22 3.05
C LYS A 160 -37.31 -6.96 4.37
N MET A 161 -38.29 -6.99 5.27
CA MET A 161 -38.14 -7.69 6.53
C MET A 161 -38.07 -9.23 6.39
N ARG A 162 -38.61 -9.80 5.31
CA ARG A 162 -38.56 -11.26 5.05
C ARG A 162 -37.28 -11.74 4.38
N GLU A 163 -36.54 -10.87 3.70
CA GLU A 163 -35.25 -11.17 3.07
C GLU A 163 -34.07 -10.98 4.05
N ARG A 164 -34.39 -10.71 5.33
CA ARG A 164 -33.41 -10.34 6.36
C ARG A 164 -32.62 -11.53 6.88
N GLU A 165 -33.22 -12.71 6.91
CA GLU A 165 -32.58 -13.92 7.47
C GLU A 165 -31.45 -14.45 6.60
N GLU A 166 -31.53 -14.36 5.27
CA GLU A 166 -30.47 -14.84 4.36
C GLU A 166 -29.30 -13.85 4.20
N GLN A 167 -29.43 -12.59 4.61
CA GLN A 167 -28.38 -11.56 4.47
C GLN A 167 -27.66 -11.20 5.77
N ASP A 168 -28.18 -11.63 6.93
CA ASP A 168 -27.52 -11.38 8.23
C ASP A 168 -26.27 -12.25 8.43
N ASP A 169 -26.04 -13.29 7.58
CA ASP A 169 -24.86 -14.14 7.59
C ASP A 169 -23.71 -13.61 6.73
N MET A 170 -23.85 -12.44 6.08
CA MET A 170 -22.78 -11.85 5.28
C MET A 170 -21.89 -10.96 6.13
N GLU A 171 -20.71 -11.44 6.47
CA GLU A 171 -19.67 -10.65 7.14
C GLU A 171 -18.91 -9.80 6.13
N GLY A 172 -18.87 -8.47 6.35
CA GLY A 172 -18.00 -7.57 5.64
C GLY A 172 -16.63 -7.45 6.33
N LEU A 173 -15.62 -6.96 5.62
CA LEU A 173 -14.30 -6.71 6.22
C LEU A 173 -14.28 -5.48 7.13
N ASP A 174 -15.20 -4.53 6.94
CA ASP A 174 -15.21 -3.21 7.60
C ASP A 174 -13.89 -2.44 7.42
N THR A 175 -13.32 -2.55 6.22
CA THR A 175 -12.03 -1.98 5.84
C THR A 175 -12.20 -0.88 4.81
N THR A 176 -11.44 0.20 4.95
CA THR A 176 -11.49 1.36 4.06
C THR A 176 -10.13 1.73 3.51
N ILE A 177 -10.14 2.26 2.28
CA ILE A 177 -9.01 2.95 1.66
C ILE A 177 -9.47 4.38 1.35
N ASP A 178 -8.75 5.38 1.84
CA ASP A 178 -9.04 6.78 1.54
C ASP A 178 -7.76 7.59 1.25
N TRP A 179 -7.94 8.84 0.93
CA TRP A 179 -6.87 9.81 0.75
C TRP A 179 -7.21 11.09 1.51
N LYS A 180 -6.18 11.86 1.88
CA LYS A 180 -6.36 13.17 2.53
C LYS A 180 -5.54 14.25 1.85
N ASN A 181 -5.96 15.50 2.09
CA ASN A 181 -5.15 16.67 1.73
C ASN A 181 -3.82 16.64 2.47
N THR A 182 -2.79 17.12 1.80
CA THR A 182 -1.45 17.25 2.34
C THR A 182 -1.42 18.31 3.43
N GLY A 183 -0.85 17.99 4.57
CA GLY A 183 -0.73 18.88 5.72
C GLY A 183 -0.03 18.21 6.88
N ASP A 184 0.56 18.98 7.77
CA ASP A 184 1.31 18.49 8.94
C ASP A 184 0.47 17.57 9.83
N ASN A 185 -0.84 17.81 9.93
CA ASN A 185 -1.76 17.05 10.78
C ASN A 185 -2.66 16.08 10.01
N SER A 186 -2.36 15.80 8.73
CA SER A 186 -3.12 14.80 7.96
C SER A 186 -3.05 13.44 8.64
N TYR A 187 -4.20 12.79 8.82
CA TYR A 187 -4.40 11.54 9.57
C TYR A 187 -4.15 11.61 11.08
N ASP A 188 -4.04 12.81 11.68
CA ASP A 188 -3.90 12.92 13.13
C ASP A 188 -5.08 12.25 13.87
N GLY A 189 -4.75 11.49 14.93
CA GLY A 189 -5.74 10.77 15.74
C GLY A 189 -6.34 9.51 15.09
N GLU A 190 -5.93 9.14 13.87
CA GLU A 190 -6.45 7.95 13.21
C GLU A 190 -5.53 6.73 13.39
N LYS A 191 -6.13 5.52 13.35
CA LYS A 191 -5.38 4.25 13.33
C LYS A 191 -5.30 3.78 11.89
N LEU A 192 -4.07 3.55 11.41
CA LEU A 192 -3.81 3.09 10.05
C LEU A 192 -3.10 1.73 10.06
N SER A 193 -3.52 0.85 9.17
CA SER A 193 -2.83 -0.42 8.88
C SER A 193 -1.75 -0.25 7.82
N LEU A 194 -1.97 0.64 6.86
CA LEU A 194 -0.96 1.09 5.89
C LEU A 194 -1.15 2.57 5.62
N LEU A 195 -0.06 3.30 5.58
CA LEU A 195 0.03 4.66 5.06
C LEU A 195 0.94 4.66 3.84
N VAL A 196 0.43 5.08 2.69
CA VAL A 196 1.24 5.36 1.51
C VAL A 196 1.57 6.85 1.47
N HIS A 197 2.86 7.14 1.38
CA HIS A 197 3.39 8.49 1.28
C HIS A 197 4.12 8.63 -0.05
N ASP A 198 3.42 9.08 -1.09
CA ASP A 198 4.04 9.30 -2.41
C ASP A 198 4.58 10.72 -2.52
N GLU A 199 5.72 10.87 -3.20
CA GLU A 199 6.39 12.16 -3.45
C GLU A 199 6.71 12.96 -2.17
N SER A 200 7.09 12.27 -1.09
CA SER A 200 7.32 12.85 0.25
C SER A 200 8.40 13.94 0.29
N GLY A 201 9.39 13.88 -0.61
CA GLY A 201 10.42 14.92 -0.73
C GLY A 201 9.99 16.19 -1.45
N LYS A 202 8.75 16.23 -1.95
CA LYS A 202 8.21 17.35 -2.73
C LYS A 202 7.12 18.13 -1.99
N TRP A 203 7.04 17.99 -0.68
CA TRP A 203 6.15 18.82 0.12
C TRP A 203 6.65 20.24 0.19
N GLU A 204 5.83 21.17 -0.24
CA GLU A 204 6.13 22.61 -0.25
C GLU A 204 5.72 23.25 1.07
N ARG A 205 6.47 24.27 1.48
CA ARG A 205 6.16 25.04 2.69
C ARG A 205 4.76 25.68 2.59
N PRO A 206 4.01 25.85 3.69
CA PRO A 206 4.46 25.68 5.08
C PRO A 206 4.49 24.22 5.58
N ASP A 207 3.84 23.28 4.90
CA ASP A 207 3.75 21.90 5.32
C ASP A 207 5.11 21.18 5.27
N ASN A 208 5.32 20.24 6.19
CA ASN A 208 6.60 19.60 6.38
C ASN A 208 6.45 18.10 6.60
N ILE A 209 7.08 17.29 5.74
CA ILE A 209 7.04 15.84 5.84
C ILE A 209 7.56 15.31 7.19
N LYS A 210 8.53 15.96 7.82
CA LYS A 210 9.03 15.54 9.15
C LYS A 210 7.97 15.76 10.23
N ASN A 211 7.24 16.87 10.18
CA ASN A 211 6.15 17.14 11.11
C ASN A 211 5.02 16.13 10.91
N ASN A 212 4.58 15.93 9.68
CA ASN A 212 3.55 14.93 9.38
C ASN A 212 4.01 13.52 9.77
N TRP A 213 5.26 13.13 9.50
CA TRP A 213 5.76 11.82 9.91
C TRP A 213 5.73 11.63 11.43
N ARG A 214 6.04 12.67 12.19
CA ARG A 214 5.94 12.62 13.66
C ARG A 214 4.51 12.33 14.12
N VAL A 215 3.52 12.91 13.45
CA VAL A 215 2.09 12.66 13.71
C VAL A 215 1.69 11.27 13.23
N THR A 216 1.89 10.96 11.95
CA THR A 216 1.39 9.72 11.32
C THR A 216 2.08 8.48 11.84
N LYS A 217 3.33 8.57 12.32
CA LYS A 217 4.00 7.46 13.01
C LYS A 217 3.20 6.96 14.23
N THR A 218 2.50 7.86 14.92
CA THR A 218 1.64 7.47 16.06
C THR A 218 0.41 6.70 15.62
N CYS A 219 -0.09 6.96 14.40
CA CYS A 219 -1.25 6.27 13.82
C CYS A 219 -0.96 4.80 13.45
N LEU A 220 0.32 4.43 13.37
CA LEU A 220 0.78 3.09 12.99
C LEU A 220 1.10 2.20 14.19
N ARG A 221 0.76 2.63 15.42
CA ARG A 221 1.05 1.88 16.65
C ARG A 221 -0.14 1.82 17.59
N LEU A 222 -0.15 0.80 18.43
CA LEU A 222 -1.00 0.69 19.62
C LEU A 222 -0.09 0.61 20.85
N GLY A 223 -0.06 1.66 21.67
CA GLY A 223 0.89 1.78 22.76
C GLY A 223 2.34 1.74 22.22
N SER A 224 3.12 0.78 22.66
CA SER A 224 4.49 0.55 22.19
C SER A 224 4.61 -0.36 20.97
N ARG A 225 3.53 -1.05 20.59
CA ARG A 225 3.54 -2.04 19.50
C ARG A 225 3.26 -1.37 18.15
N VAL A 226 4.11 -1.61 17.16
CA VAL A 226 3.89 -1.25 15.77
C VAL A 226 2.85 -2.20 15.16
N VAL A 227 1.72 -1.66 14.70
CA VAL A 227 0.61 -2.45 14.12
C VAL A 227 0.36 -2.12 12.66
N GLY A 228 0.74 -0.95 12.22
CA GLY A 228 0.65 -0.51 10.82
C GLY A 228 2.02 -0.25 10.22
N LYS A 229 2.07 -0.05 8.92
CA LYS A 229 3.28 0.20 8.16
C LYS A 229 3.14 1.42 7.25
N CYS A 230 4.26 1.99 6.86
CA CYS A 230 4.32 3.09 5.89
C CYS A 230 5.17 2.70 4.68
N MET A 231 4.64 2.92 3.49
CA MET A 231 5.40 2.94 2.24
C MET A 231 5.65 4.40 1.88
N MET A 232 6.80 4.92 2.24
CA MET A 232 7.20 6.28 1.90
C MET A 232 8.18 6.25 0.73
N GLY A 233 7.88 7.00 -0.34
CA GLY A 233 8.75 7.06 -1.50
C GLY A 233 8.78 8.44 -2.14
N SER A 234 9.97 8.85 -2.58
CA SER A 234 10.15 10.11 -3.32
C SER A 234 11.38 10.07 -4.20
N THR A 235 11.34 10.83 -5.29
CA THR A 235 12.53 11.28 -5.96
C THR A 235 13.22 12.37 -5.15
N SER A 236 14.49 12.61 -5.39
CA SER A 236 15.21 13.77 -4.85
C SER A 236 14.53 15.08 -5.27
N ASN A 237 14.61 16.08 -4.41
CA ASN A 237 14.17 17.44 -4.67
C ASN A 237 15.25 18.44 -4.21
N ALA A 238 15.17 19.67 -4.69
CA ALA A 238 16.04 20.75 -4.24
C ALA A 238 15.90 20.95 -2.71
N LEU A 239 17.01 21.14 -2.03
CA LEU A 239 17.05 21.16 -0.56
C LEU A 239 16.24 22.35 0.01
N ASP A 240 16.27 23.48 -0.66
CA ASP A 240 15.54 24.71 -0.33
C ASP A 240 14.02 24.59 -0.57
N LYS A 241 13.59 23.57 -1.35
CA LYS A 241 12.19 23.29 -1.67
C LYS A 241 11.62 22.07 -0.93
N GLY A 242 12.08 21.80 0.29
CA GLY A 242 11.61 20.71 1.13
C GLY A 242 12.35 19.39 0.97
N GLY A 243 13.28 19.28 0.02
CA GLY A 243 14.11 18.09 -0.16
C GLY A 243 15.01 17.76 1.02
N ASP A 244 15.40 18.77 1.80
CA ASP A 244 16.18 18.64 3.04
C ASP A 244 15.45 17.81 4.10
N ASN A 245 14.14 17.97 4.23
CA ASN A 245 13.33 17.22 5.18
C ASN A 245 13.26 15.72 4.84
N PHE A 246 13.07 15.39 3.56
CA PHE A 246 13.09 14.01 3.10
C PHE A 246 14.50 13.40 3.23
N LYS A 247 15.54 14.14 2.85
CA LYS A 247 16.93 13.73 3.04
C LYS A 247 17.21 13.36 4.51
N ASN A 248 16.78 14.21 5.44
CA ASN A 248 16.91 13.94 6.88
C ASN A 248 16.18 12.65 7.30
N LEU A 249 14.95 12.43 6.83
CA LEU A 249 14.21 11.20 7.11
C LEU A 249 14.92 9.99 6.54
N TYR A 250 15.42 10.07 5.32
CA TYR A 250 16.13 8.99 4.66
C TYR A 250 17.40 8.59 5.44
N TYR A 251 18.25 9.54 5.83
CA TYR A 251 19.43 9.25 6.64
C TYR A 251 19.10 8.75 8.06
N ASN A 252 18.00 9.20 8.63
CA ASN A 252 17.50 8.70 9.91
C ASN A 252 16.86 7.30 9.81
N SER A 253 16.73 6.77 8.61
CA SER A 253 16.19 5.44 8.30
C SER A 253 17.28 4.40 8.03
N ASP A 254 18.55 4.73 8.28
CA ASP A 254 19.69 3.86 8.09
C ASP A 254 19.61 2.65 9.04
N VAL A 255 19.46 1.45 8.47
CA VAL A 255 19.30 0.19 9.20
C VAL A 255 20.55 -0.24 9.98
N THR A 256 21.70 0.35 9.65
CA THR A 256 22.96 0.10 10.38
C THR A 256 23.07 0.91 11.68
N LYS A 257 22.23 1.94 11.85
CA LYS A 257 22.20 2.86 12.99
C LYS A 257 20.91 2.70 13.77
N ARG A 258 20.92 1.78 14.72
CA ARG A 258 19.76 1.45 15.54
C ARG A 258 19.92 1.93 16.98
N ASN A 259 18.81 2.33 17.60
CA ASN A 259 18.73 2.63 19.02
C ASN A 259 18.73 1.34 19.87
N ARG A 260 18.67 1.47 21.21
CA ARG A 260 18.62 0.33 22.15
C ARG A 260 17.43 -0.61 21.92
N ASN A 261 16.34 -0.12 21.34
CA ASN A 261 15.15 -0.92 21.01
C ASN A 261 15.25 -1.58 19.63
N GLY A 262 16.39 -1.48 18.96
CA GLY A 262 16.60 -2.02 17.62
C GLY A 262 15.90 -1.26 16.50
N GLN A 263 15.39 -0.05 16.76
CA GLN A 263 14.74 0.79 15.77
C GLN A 263 15.71 1.80 15.17
N THR A 264 15.53 2.17 13.92
CA THR A 264 16.18 3.35 13.34
C THR A 264 15.61 4.62 13.97
N LYS A 265 16.30 5.75 13.82
CA LYS A 265 15.86 7.03 14.39
C LYS A 265 14.49 7.48 13.88
N SER A 266 14.20 7.30 12.59
CA SER A 266 12.89 7.58 12.00
C SER A 266 11.85 6.48 12.32
N GLY A 267 12.29 5.25 12.51
CA GLY A 267 11.48 4.04 12.56
C GLY A 267 11.28 3.37 11.19
N LEU A 268 11.56 4.09 10.09
CA LEU A 268 11.55 3.56 8.72
C LEU A 268 12.89 2.93 8.37
N TYR A 269 12.89 2.08 7.34
CA TYR A 269 14.09 1.50 6.75
C TYR A 269 14.36 2.13 5.38
N SER A 270 15.55 2.71 5.21
CA SER A 270 15.96 3.32 3.95
C SER A 270 16.21 2.28 2.88
N PHE A 271 15.75 2.58 1.66
CA PHE A 271 15.93 1.74 0.49
C PHE A 271 16.27 2.60 -0.73
N PHE A 272 17.19 2.12 -1.55
CA PHE A 272 17.61 2.77 -2.77
C PHE A 272 17.92 1.71 -3.83
N ILE A 273 17.49 1.97 -5.06
CA ILE A 273 17.87 1.16 -6.23
C ILE A 273 18.61 2.10 -7.20
N PRO A 274 19.84 1.78 -7.60
CA PRO A 274 20.58 2.54 -8.60
C PRO A 274 19.80 2.67 -9.92
N MET A 275 19.95 3.78 -10.61
CA MET A 275 19.19 4.06 -11.83
C MET A 275 19.49 3.05 -12.93
N GLU A 276 20.72 2.60 -13.05
CA GLU A 276 21.16 1.60 -14.00
C GLU A 276 20.47 0.24 -13.87
N TRP A 277 19.91 -0.07 -12.70
CA TRP A 277 19.16 -1.31 -12.48
C TRP A 277 17.69 -1.22 -12.96
N ASN A 278 17.24 -0.03 -13.32
CA ASN A 278 15.89 0.19 -13.86
C ASN A 278 15.82 0.16 -15.39
N TYR A 279 16.95 -0.01 -16.07
CA TYR A 279 17.02 -0.06 -17.54
C TYR A 279 16.85 -1.47 -18.14
N GLU A 280 16.48 -2.45 -17.33
CA GLU A 280 16.13 -3.78 -17.82
C GLU A 280 14.72 -3.74 -18.42
N GLY A 281 14.66 -3.68 -19.74
CA GLY A 281 13.42 -3.71 -20.51
C GLY A 281 13.63 -3.54 -21.98
#